data_786c52461065ce0e31ea6fcfde5dc260
#
_entry.id   786c52461065ce0e31ea6fcfde5dc260
#
_cell.length_a   1.000
_cell.length_b   1.000
_cell.length_c   1.000
_cell.angle_alpha   90.00
_cell.angle_beta   90.00
_cell.angle_gamma   90.00
#
_symmetry.space_group_name_H-M   'P 1'
#
loop_
_entity.id
_entity.type
_entity.pdbx_description
1 polymer ?
#
loop_
_entity_poly.entity_id
_entity_poly.type
_entity_poly.pdbx_seq_one_letter_code
_entity_poly.pdbx_strand_id
1 'polypeptide(L)'
;EFRRVLFRSILSNIALSAYKRLSSWSLINARKETQLAQDMVKRLQIKTTSLELPVASMSGGNQQKVVLAKCLSTEPVCLLCDEPTRGIDEGAKQEIYHLLDQFVRAGGAAIVVSSEAPELLHLSDRIAVFKGGRLVTISTDTALSQEALLSLAS
;
A
#
# COMPACT_ATOMS: atom_id res chain seq x y z
N GLU A 1 10.08 11.26 -5.97
CA GLU A 1 8.90 10.78 -6.72
C GLU A 1 7.57 11.00 -5.98
N PHE A 2 7.54 10.83 -4.68
CA PHE A 2 6.31 10.99 -3.87
C PHE A 2 5.65 12.38 -4.06
N ARG A 3 6.44 13.45 -4.15
CA ARG A 3 5.92 14.81 -4.39
C ARG A 3 5.21 14.98 -5.74
N ARG A 4 5.65 14.29 -6.80
CA ARG A 4 5.01 14.36 -8.12
C ARG A 4 3.65 13.66 -8.17
N VAL A 5 3.44 12.66 -7.34
CA VAL A 5 2.19 11.90 -7.21
C VAL A 5 1.11 12.78 -6.57
N LEU A 6 1.45 13.57 -5.56
CA LEU A 6 0.51 14.37 -4.78
C LEU A 6 -0.20 15.48 -5.60
N PHE A 7 0.45 16.03 -6.63
CA PHE A 7 -0.13 17.11 -7.45
C PHE A 7 -1.01 16.64 -8.60
N ARG A 8 -1.06 15.34 -8.88
CA ARG A 8 -1.94 14.76 -9.90
C ARG A 8 -3.29 14.41 -9.31
N SER A 9 -4.30 14.30 -10.18
CA SER A 9 -5.63 13.84 -9.78
C SER A 9 -5.60 12.39 -9.25
N ILE A 10 -6.62 12.03 -8.48
CA ILE A 10 -6.83 10.66 -8.00
C ILE A 10 -6.89 9.70 -9.19
N LEU A 11 -7.66 10.06 -10.23
CA LEU A 11 -7.78 9.31 -11.47
C LEU A 11 -6.40 8.99 -12.07
N SER A 12 -5.62 10.04 -12.35
CA SER A 12 -4.29 9.88 -12.97
C SER A 12 -3.34 9.05 -12.11
N ASN A 13 -3.41 9.17 -10.78
CA ASN A 13 -2.57 8.40 -9.89
C ASN A 13 -2.91 6.91 -9.93
N ILE A 14 -4.19 6.55 -9.83
CA ILE A 14 -4.63 5.15 -9.82
C ILE A 14 -4.32 4.48 -11.17
N ALA A 15 -4.60 5.17 -12.28
CA ALA A 15 -4.45 4.61 -13.62
C ALA A 15 -3.00 4.52 -14.11
N LEU A 16 -2.09 5.37 -13.58
CA LEU A 16 -0.72 5.53 -14.08
C LEU A 16 0.04 4.21 -14.26
N SER A 17 -0.04 3.32 -13.29
CA SER A 17 0.67 2.04 -13.31
C SER A 17 -0.01 0.99 -14.21
N ALA A 18 -1.29 1.20 -14.53
CA ALA A 18 -2.09 0.29 -15.33
C ALA A 18 -2.17 0.72 -16.82
N TYR A 19 -1.54 1.80 -17.25
CA TYR A 19 -1.65 2.33 -18.60
C TYR A 19 -1.29 1.29 -19.69
N LYS A 20 -0.28 0.45 -19.46
CA LYS A 20 0.06 -0.61 -20.41
C LYS A 20 -1.14 -1.54 -20.67
N ARG A 21 -1.97 -1.79 -19.66
CA ARG A 21 -3.16 -2.65 -19.72
C ARG A 21 -4.38 -1.89 -20.26
N LEU A 22 -4.45 -0.58 -20.00
CA LEU A 22 -5.55 0.29 -20.41
C LEU A 22 -5.39 0.80 -21.85
N SER A 23 -4.20 0.69 -22.43
CA SER A 23 -3.92 1.17 -23.79
C SER A 23 -4.20 0.08 -24.82
N SER A 24 -4.73 0.50 -25.96
CA SER A 24 -4.83 -0.28 -27.18
C SER A 24 -4.31 0.57 -28.32
N TRP A 25 -3.38 0.05 -29.12
CA TRP A 25 -2.74 0.80 -30.23
C TRP A 25 -2.13 2.14 -29.79
N SER A 26 -1.48 2.18 -28.62
CA SER A 26 -0.89 3.39 -28.01
C SER A 26 -1.89 4.47 -27.60
N LEU A 27 -3.19 4.22 -27.66
CA LEU A 27 -4.23 5.13 -27.19
C LEU A 27 -4.80 4.64 -25.85
N ILE A 28 -4.90 5.55 -24.88
CA ILE A 28 -5.51 5.26 -23.58
C ILE A 28 -7.03 5.34 -23.74
N ASN A 29 -7.72 4.31 -23.29
CA ASN A 29 -9.17 4.31 -23.25
C ASN A 29 -9.67 5.02 -22.00
N ALA A 30 -10.09 6.29 -22.14
CA ALA A 30 -10.55 7.12 -21.03
C ALA A 30 -11.73 6.51 -20.23
N ARG A 31 -12.61 5.74 -20.89
CA ARG A 31 -13.72 5.05 -20.17
C ARG A 31 -13.20 3.94 -19.26
N LYS A 32 -12.24 3.14 -19.75
CA LYS A 32 -11.61 2.08 -18.95
C LYS A 32 -10.78 2.67 -17.80
N GLU A 33 -10.11 3.78 -18.05
CA GLU A 33 -9.33 4.52 -17.03
C GLU A 33 -10.25 4.99 -15.90
N THR A 34 -11.35 5.67 -16.23
CA THR A 34 -12.33 6.15 -15.26
C THR A 34 -12.97 4.99 -14.48
N GLN A 35 -13.36 3.92 -15.18
CA GLN A 35 -13.96 2.75 -14.56
C GLN A 35 -12.99 2.11 -13.55
N LEU A 36 -11.73 1.88 -13.93
CA LEU A 36 -10.71 1.33 -13.03
C LEU A 36 -10.55 2.19 -11.76
N ALA A 37 -10.49 3.52 -11.93
CA ALA A 37 -10.34 4.42 -10.80
C ALA A 37 -11.57 4.37 -9.87
N GLN A 38 -12.79 4.33 -10.43
CA GLN A 38 -14.02 4.20 -9.65
C GLN A 38 -14.05 2.88 -8.86
N ASP A 39 -13.68 1.77 -9.49
CA ASP A 39 -13.65 0.45 -8.86
C ASP A 39 -12.64 0.42 -7.70
N MET A 40 -11.45 1.02 -7.89
CA MET A 40 -10.43 1.13 -6.84
C MET A 40 -10.88 2.04 -5.69
N VAL A 41 -11.49 3.20 -5.98
CA VAL A 41 -12.04 4.09 -4.96
C VAL A 41 -13.09 3.39 -4.12
N LYS A 42 -13.98 2.64 -4.75
CA LYS A 42 -15.00 1.84 -4.05
C LYS A 42 -14.40 0.70 -3.24
N ARG A 43 -13.49 -0.08 -3.84
CA ARG A 43 -12.84 -1.24 -3.21
C ARG A 43 -12.04 -0.86 -1.97
N LEU A 44 -11.27 0.24 -2.03
CA LEU A 44 -10.43 0.69 -0.91
C LEU A 44 -11.13 1.72 -0.03
N GLN A 45 -12.41 2.00 -0.28
CA GLN A 45 -13.19 2.98 0.47
C GLN A 45 -12.48 4.35 0.58
N ILE A 46 -11.94 4.83 -0.56
CA ILE A 46 -11.27 6.13 -0.62
C ILE A 46 -12.32 7.23 -0.51
N LYS A 47 -12.20 8.09 0.49
CA LYS A 47 -13.15 9.20 0.72
C LYS A 47 -12.81 10.36 -0.23
N THR A 48 -13.59 10.51 -1.29
CA THR A 48 -13.45 11.61 -2.26
C THR A 48 -14.80 12.01 -2.85
N THR A 49 -14.92 13.26 -3.25
CA THR A 49 -16.10 13.78 -3.97
C THR A 49 -15.91 13.80 -5.49
N SER A 50 -14.67 13.71 -5.97
CA SER A 50 -14.34 13.68 -7.40
C SER A 50 -13.00 13.00 -7.64
N LEU A 51 -12.89 12.27 -8.74
CA LEU A 51 -11.62 11.67 -9.19
C LEU A 51 -10.62 12.69 -9.71
N GLU A 52 -11.07 13.89 -10.06
CA GLU A 52 -10.22 14.97 -10.57
C GLU A 52 -9.52 15.77 -9.48
N LEU A 53 -9.89 15.56 -8.21
CA LEU A 53 -9.22 16.23 -7.09
C LEU A 53 -7.76 15.79 -6.99
N PRO A 54 -6.85 16.73 -6.68
CA PRO A 54 -5.45 16.39 -6.42
C PRO A 54 -5.34 15.56 -5.15
N VAL A 55 -4.49 14.54 -5.18
CA VAL A 55 -4.27 13.65 -4.02
C VAL A 55 -3.81 14.44 -2.79
N ALA A 56 -3.06 15.54 -2.99
CA ALA A 56 -2.60 16.41 -1.91
C ALA A 56 -3.74 17.05 -1.08
N SER A 57 -4.97 17.14 -1.61
CA SER A 57 -6.11 17.69 -0.89
C SER A 57 -6.76 16.71 0.09
N MET A 58 -6.31 15.46 0.12
CA MET A 58 -6.87 14.39 0.94
C MET A 58 -6.13 14.25 2.29
N SER A 59 -6.77 13.61 3.26
CA SER A 59 -6.11 13.16 4.49
C SER A 59 -4.99 12.16 4.19
N GLY A 60 -3.96 12.07 5.05
CA GLY A 60 -2.84 11.15 4.88
C GLY A 60 -3.27 9.70 4.63
N GLY A 61 -4.23 9.19 5.39
CA GLY A 61 -4.77 7.84 5.20
C GLY A 61 -5.43 7.64 3.82
N ASN A 62 -6.17 8.63 3.30
CA ASN A 62 -6.71 8.53 1.96
C ASN A 62 -5.64 8.68 0.86
N GLN A 63 -4.60 9.50 1.08
CA GLN A 63 -3.44 9.55 0.18
C GLN A 63 -2.76 8.18 0.08
N GLN A 64 -2.56 7.51 1.22
CA GLN A 64 -1.95 6.18 1.28
C GLN A 64 -2.81 5.12 0.58
N LYS A 65 -4.14 5.19 0.73
CA LYS A 65 -5.07 4.34 -0.03
C LYS A 65 -4.97 4.57 -1.54
N VAL A 66 -4.76 5.81 -2.01
CA VAL A 66 -4.54 6.09 -3.43
C VAL A 66 -3.23 5.46 -3.91
N VAL A 67 -2.15 5.49 -3.11
CA VAL A 67 -0.89 4.81 -3.44
C VAL A 67 -1.09 3.30 -3.53
N LEU A 68 -1.82 2.71 -2.59
CA LEU A 68 -2.15 1.29 -2.61
C LEU A 68 -3.03 0.94 -3.82
N ALA A 69 -4.04 1.77 -4.13
CA ALA A 69 -4.88 1.62 -5.32
C ALA A 69 -4.06 1.61 -6.62
N LYS A 70 -3.09 2.52 -6.73
CA LYS A 70 -2.13 2.56 -7.85
C LYS A 70 -1.37 1.25 -8.00
N CYS A 71 -0.89 0.66 -6.91
CA CYS A 71 -0.19 -0.63 -6.94
C CYS A 71 -1.15 -1.77 -7.31
N LEU A 72 -2.30 -1.85 -6.65
CA LEU A 72 -3.31 -2.90 -6.89
C LEU A 72 -3.93 -2.84 -8.28
N SER A 73 -3.94 -1.67 -8.94
CA SER A 73 -4.44 -1.50 -10.30
C SER A 73 -3.65 -2.30 -11.35
N THR A 74 -2.44 -2.74 -11.01
CA THR A 74 -1.61 -3.61 -11.87
C THR A 74 -1.90 -5.09 -11.70
N GLU A 75 -2.80 -5.48 -10.79
CA GLU A 75 -3.11 -6.86 -10.42
C GLU A 75 -1.85 -7.66 -10.02
N PRO A 76 -1.07 -7.15 -9.05
CA PRO A 76 0.18 -7.78 -8.66
C PRO A 76 -0.09 -9.10 -7.92
N VAL A 77 0.84 -10.05 -8.04
CA VAL A 77 0.86 -11.26 -7.21
C VAL A 77 1.54 -11.04 -5.86
N CYS A 78 2.39 -10.01 -5.78
CA CYS A 78 3.11 -9.65 -4.55
C CYS A 78 3.18 -8.12 -4.42
N LEU A 79 2.90 -7.61 -3.22
CA LEU A 79 3.08 -6.20 -2.84
C LEU A 79 4.37 -6.04 -2.03
N LEU A 80 5.15 -5.02 -2.38
CA LEU A 80 6.29 -4.55 -1.59
C LEU A 80 5.89 -3.21 -0.97
N CYS A 81 5.72 -3.18 0.35
CA CYS A 81 5.28 -2.02 1.10
C CYS A 81 6.39 -1.54 2.02
N ASP A 82 6.91 -0.35 1.77
CA ASP A 82 7.93 0.30 2.59
C ASP A 82 7.26 1.41 3.41
N GLU A 83 7.25 1.26 4.73
CA GLU A 83 6.62 2.16 5.70
C GLU A 83 5.16 2.52 5.32
N PRO A 84 4.26 1.53 5.10
CA PRO A 84 2.95 1.77 4.48
C PRO A 84 2.00 2.63 5.33
N THR A 85 2.28 2.78 6.63
CA THR A 85 1.42 3.51 7.57
C THR A 85 2.12 4.71 8.20
N ARG A 86 3.29 5.08 7.70
CA ARG A 86 4.07 6.18 8.26
C ARG A 86 3.35 7.52 8.11
N GLY A 87 3.18 8.22 9.22
CA GLY A 87 2.63 9.58 9.23
C GLY A 87 1.12 9.66 9.07
N ILE A 88 0.39 8.57 9.29
CA ILE A 88 -1.08 8.54 9.32
C ILE A 88 -1.57 8.24 10.74
N ASP A 89 -2.83 8.56 11.00
CA ASP A 89 -3.48 8.31 12.29
C ASP A 89 -3.79 6.83 12.50
N GLU A 90 -4.02 6.43 13.76
CA GLU A 90 -4.23 5.02 14.12
C GLU A 90 -5.45 4.41 13.44
N GLY A 91 -6.52 5.17 13.25
CA GLY A 91 -7.70 4.68 12.53
C GLY A 91 -7.40 4.35 11.08
N ALA A 92 -6.62 5.23 10.41
CA ALA A 92 -6.19 5.00 9.04
C ALA A 92 -5.18 3.84 8.93
N LYS A 93 -4.31 3.60 9.93
CA LYS A 93 -3.43 2.42 9.99
C LYS A 93 -4.24 1.13 9.91
N GLN A 94 -5.26 1.00 10.77
CA GLN A 94 -6.12 -0.19 10.80
C GLN A 94 -6.82 -0.45 9.46
N GLU A 95 -7.25 0.62 8.76
CA GLU A 95 -7.84 0.50 7.43
C GLU A 95 -6.82 -0.05 6.41
N ILE A 96 -5.55 0.39 6.44
CA ILE A 96 -4.48 -0.13 5.58
C ILE A 96 -4.16 -1.59 5.91
N TYR A 97 -4.07 -1.95 7.19
CA TYR A 97 -3.84 -3.33 7.61
C TYR A 97 -4.93 -4.27 7.08
N HIS A 98 -6.18 -3.86 7.21
CA HIS A 98 -7.30 -4.64 6.68
C HIS A 98 -7.23 -4.83 5.15
N LEU A 99 -6.81 -3.80 4.41
CA LEU A 99 -6.65 -3.89 2.96
C LEU A 99 -5.51 -4.85 2.56
N LEU A 100 -4.39 -4.85 3.30
CA LEU A 100 -3.29 -5.79 3.08
C LEU A 100 -3.71 -7.22 3.40
N ASP A 101 -4.41 -7.44 4.52
CA ASP A 101 -4.96 -8.76 4.89
C ASP A 101 -5.93 -9.28 3.83
N GLN A 102 -6.85 -8.45 3.35
CA GLN A 102 -7.75 -8.83 2.25
C GLN A 102 -7.00 -9.22 0.99
N PHE A 103 -5.94 -8.50 0.63
CA PHE A 103 -5.13 -8.83 -0.54
C PHE A 103 -4.44 -10.18 -0.40
N VAL A 104 -3.86 -10.48 0.78
CA VAL A 104 -3.20 -11.76 1.06
C VAL A 104 -4.21 -12.90 1.07
N ARG A 105 -5.37 -12.74 1.73
CA ARG A 105 -6.46 -13.73 1.73
C ARG A 105 -7.03 -14.02 0.34
N ALA A 106 -6.94 -13.07 -0.58
CA ALA A 106 -7.32 -13.27 -1.98
C ALA A 106 -6.26 -14.03 -2.80
N GLY A 107 -5.18 -14.53 -2.17
CA GLY A 107 -4.12 -15.31 -2.80
C GLY A 107 -2.88 -14.51 -3.19
N GLY A 108 -2.81 -13.23 -2.83
CA GLY A 108 -1.61 -12.41 -2.97
C GLY A 108 -0.58 -12.67 -1.87
N ALA A 109 0.61 -12.08 -2.02
CA ALA A 109 1.63 -12.03 -0.99
C ALA A 109 2.01 -10.57 -0.70
N ALA A 110 2.38 -10.25 0.56
CA ALA A 110 2.86 -8.94 0.92
C ALA A 110 4.20 -9.03 1.65
N ILE A 111 5.14 -8.16 1.28
CA ILE A 111 6.37 -7.92 2.04
C ILE A 111 6.26 -6.51 2.59
N VAL A 112 6.23 -6.40 3.92
CA VAL A 112 6.12 -5.12 4.62
C VAL A 112 7.44 -4.82 5.31
N VAL A 113 7.97 -3.62 5.05
CA VAL A 113 9.11 -3.07 5.79
C VAL A 113 8.55 -1.97 6.68
N SER A 114 8.83 -2.03 7.96
CA SER A 114 8.41 -1.02 8.94
C SER A 114 9.42 -0.85 10.04
N SER A 115 9.57 0.37 10.52
CA SER A 115 10.32 0.70 11.73
C SER A 115 9.48 0.51 13.01
N GLU A 116 8.16 0.30 12.87
CA GLU A 116 7.26 0.08 13.98
C GLU A 116 7.11 -1.43 14.28
N ALA A 117 7.81 -1.93 15.30
CA ALA A 117 7.73 -3.34 15.69
C ALA A 117 6.29 -3.84 15.95
N PRO A 118 5.37 -3.07 16.58
CA PRO A 118 3.98 -3.47 16.75
C PRO A 118 3.25 -3.74 15.42
N GLU A 119 3.54 -2.95 14.37
CA GLU A 119 2.96 -3.14 13.04
C GLU A 119 3.37 -4.51 12.46
N LEU A 120 4.66 -4.84 12.52
CA LEU A 120 5.18 -6.11 12.03
C LEU A 120 4.59 -7.30 12.78
N LEU A 121 4.49 -7.21 14.11
CA LEU A 121 3.90 -8.26 14.95
C LEU A 121 2.40 -8.47 14.66
N HIS A 122 1.70 -7.42 14.25
CA HIS A 122 0.27 -7.49 13.93
C HIS A 122 -0.01 -8.06 12.54
N LEU A 123 0.83 -7.72 11.55
CA LEU A 123 0.56 -8.02 10.14
C LEU A 123 1.23 -9.29 9.63
N SER A 124 2.34 -9.73 10.25
CA SER A 124 3.24 -10.66 9.58
C SER A 124 3.08 -12.09 10.07
N ASP A 125 3.02 -13.06 9.15
CA ASP A 125 3.19 -14.49 9.46
C ASP A 125 4.67 -14.85 9.73
N ARG A 126 5.59 -14.04 9.18
CA ARG A 126 7.05 -14.24 9.29
C ARG A 126 7.74 -12.89 9.37
N ILE A 127 8.68 -12.74 10.27
CA ILE A 127 9.46 -11.51 10.45
C ILE A 127 10.93 -11.80 10.16
N ALA A 128 11.50 -11.06 9.19
CA ALA A 128 12.92 -11.07 8.88
C ALA A 128 13.59 -9.84 9.53
N VAL A 129 14.59 -10.07 10.37
CA VAL A 129 15.33 -9.01 11.06
C VAL A 129 16.66 -8.76 10.35
N PHE A 130 16.90 -7.50 9.98
CA PHE A 130 18.15 -7.06 9.37
C PHE A 130 18.92 -6.16 10.33
N LYS A 131 20.26 -6.34 10.35
CA LYS A 131 21.20 -5.51 11.10
C LYS A 131 22.43 -5.24 10.25
N GLY A 132 22.81 -3.97 10.08
CA GLY A 132 23.95 -3.59 9.25
C GLY A 132 23.89 -4.10 7.81
N GLY A 133 22.68 -4.16 7.21
CA GLY A 133 22.48 -4.65 5.84
C GLY A 133 22.53 -6.17 5.69
N ARG A 134 22.60 -6.94 6.79
CA ARG A 134 22.64 -8.41 6.79
C ARG A 134 21.42 -8.99 7.46
N LEU A 135 20.88 -10.06 6.92
CA LEU A 135 19.82 -10.83 7.53
C LEU A 135 20.36 -11.54 8.78
N VAL A 136 19.79 -11.22 9.95
CA VAL A 136 20.18 -11.82 11.23
C VAL A 136 19.37 -13.08 11.50
N THR A 137 18.06 -12.99 11.33
CA THR A 137 17.14 -14.11 11.58
C THR A 137 15.86 -13.96 10.79
N ILE A 138 15.15 -15.08 10.61
CA ILE A 138 13.76 -15.12 10.17
C ILE A 138 12.98 -15.88 11.24
N SER A 139 11.98 -15.23 11.84
CA SER A 139 11.10 -15.86 12.82
C SER A 139 9.72 -16.10 12.25
N THR A 140 9.16 -17.25 12.57
CA THR A 140 7.74 -17.58 12.36
C THR A 140 6.98 -17.55 13.70
N ASP A 141 7.67 -17.18 14.77
CA ASP A 141 7.09 -17.13 16.10
C ASP A 141 6.33 -15.81 16.27
N THR A 142 5.02 -15.91 16.28
CA THR A 142 4.10 -14.81 16.53
C THR A 142 4.09 -14.36 18.00
N ALA A 143 4.75 -15.12 18.90
CA ALA A 143 4.91 -14.77 20.31
C ALA A 143 6.17 -13.93 20.59
N LEU A 144 6.93 -13.53 19.56
CA LEU A 144 8.05 -12.62 19.73
C LEU A 144 7.58 -11.31 20.37
N SER A 145 8.21 -10.93 21.48
CA SER A 145 7.94 -9.63 22.07
C SER A 145 8.59 -8.51 21.26
N GLN A 146 8.02 -7.31 21.35
CA GLN A 146 8.60 -6.11 20.75
C GLN A 146 10.05 -5.89 21.21
N GLU A 147 10.34 -6.15 22.48
CA GLU A 147 11.69 -6.01 23.07
C GLU A 147 12.68 -6.99 22.45
N ALA A 148 12.27 -8.23 22.20
CA ALA A 148 13.10 -9.23 21.53
C ALA A 148 13.44 -8.83 20.10
N LEU A 149 12.46 -8.31 19.32
CA LEU A 149 12.70 -7.79 17.98
C LEU A 149 13.69 -6.62 17.97
N LEU A 150 13.50 -5.65 18.84
CA LEU A 150 14.39 -4.48 18.97
C LEU A 150 15.82 -4.89 19.36
N SER A 151 15.95 -5.86 20.27
CA SER A 151 17.27 -6.39 20.70
C SER A 151 18.01 -7.11 19.56
N LEU A 152 17.30 -7.78 18.67
CA LEU A 152 17.89 -8.42 17.49
C LEU A 152 18.33 -7.44 16.40
N ALA A 153 17.64 -6.29 16.29
CA ALA A 153 17.91 -5.24 15.31
C ALA A 153 19.00 -4.26 15.78
N SER A 154 19.25 -4.13 17.09
CA SER A 154 20.25 -3.25 17.71
C SER A 154 21.65 -3.86 17.63
#